data_186bcb655a628e5e9cbff4bbabe5f6cd
#
_entry.id   186bcb655a628e5e9cbff4bbabe5f6cd
#
_cell.length_a   1.000
_cell.length_b   1.000
_cell.length_c   1.000
_cell.angle_alpha   90.00
_cell.angle_beta   90.00
_cell.angle_gamma   90.00
#
_symmetry.space_group_name_H-M   'P 1'
#
loop_
_entity.id
_entity.type
_entity.pdbx_description
1 polymer ?
#
loop_
_entity_poly.entity_id
_entity_poly.type
_entity_poly.pdbx_seq_one_letter_code
_entity_poly.pdbx_strand_id
1 'polypeptide(L)'
;IQADMKTKPMPPLNPKTKEALKPEDLFPIFAKELCRQELNQTDAWIEIPEAVREMYKYYRSTPLVRAYGLEQALGTPAHIYFKNESVSPIGSHKLNSALAQAYYCKEEGITNVTTETGAGQWGAALSYAAKVFGLEAAVYQVKISYNQKPYRRSIMQTSVSYTHLRAHETVLDL
;
A
#
# COMPACT_ATOMS: atom_id res chain seq x y z
N ILE A 1 -18.10 2.63 -0.36
CA ILE A 1 -18.29 4.03 -0.82
C ILE A 1 -18.82 4.03 -2.26
N GLN A 2 -18.15 3.41 -3.23
CA GLN A 2 -18.60 3.40 -4.63
C GLN A 2 -20.01 2.79 -4.78
N ALA A 3 -20.32 1.74 -4.03
CA ALA A 3 -21.63 1.10 -4.04
C ALA A 3 -22.78 2.07 -3.69
N ASP A 4 -22.50 3.04 -2.79
CA ASP A 4 -23.50 3.99 -2.28
C ASP A 4 -23.55 5.30 -3.08
N MET A 5 -22.67 5.48 -4.07
CA MET A 5 -22.66 6.69 -4.89
C MET A 5 -23.79 6.69 -5.90
N LYS A 6 -24.49 7.81 -6.02
CA LYS A 6 -25.55 8.00 -7.03
C LYS A 6 -25.00 7.90 -8.46
N THR A 7 -23.83 8.48 -8.68
CA THR A 7 -23.10 8.39 -9.95
C THR A 7 -21.83 7.59 -9.71
N LYS A 8 -21.69 6.46 -10.38
CA LYS A 8 -20.47 5.64 -10.29
C LYS A 8 -19.32 6.34 -10.98
N PRO A 9 -18.09 6.25 -10.44
CA PRO A 9 -16.92 6.73 -11.15
C PRO A 9 -16.74 5.96 -12.46
N MET A 10 -16.21 6.62 -13.48
CA MET A 10 -15.83 5.93 -14.70
C MET A 10 -14.77 4.87 -14.39
N PRO A 11 -14.90 3.65 -14.92
CA PRO A 11 -13.85 2.65 -14.79
C PRO A 11 -12.57 3.12 -15.52
N PRO A 12 -11.40 2.69 -15.08
CA PRO A 12 -10.17 2.88 -15.83
C PRO A 12 -10.32 2.31 -17.26
N LEU A 13 -9.66 2.93 -18.22
CA LEU A 13 -9.70 2.46 -19.61
C LEU A 13 -8.45 1.65 -19.95
N ASN A 14 -8.64 0.59 -20.71
CA ASN A 14 -7.52 -0.13 -21.31
C ASN A 14 -6.77 0.81 -22.27
N PRO A 15 -5.46 1.02 -22.10
CA PRO A 15 -4.72 2.00 -22.90
C PRO A 15 -4.67 1.67 -24.39
N LYS A 16 -4.85 0.38 -24.76
CA LYS A 16 -4.83 -0.07 -26.17
C LYS A 16 -6.22 0.00 -26.81
N THR A 17 -7.23 -0.54 -26.16
CA THR A 17 -8.59 -0.67 -26.73
C THR A 17 -9.47 0.54 -26.45
N LYS A 18 -9.13 1.35 -25.43
CA LYS A 18 -9.95 2.47 -24.91
C LYS A 18 -11.30 2.04 -24.34
N GLU A 19 -11.51 0.76 -24.16
CA GLU A 19 -12.67 0.20 -23.47
C GLU A 19 -12.47 0.18 -21.95
N ALA A 20 -13.57 0.00 -21.21
CA ALA A 20 -13.51 -0.15 -19.75
C ALA A 20 -12.65 -1.37 -19.38
N LEU A 21 -11.71 -1.15 -18.46
CA LEU A 21 -10.80 -2.19 -17.98
C LEU A 21 -11.60 -3.27 -17.23
N LYS A 22 -11.32 -4.53 -17.54
CA LYS A 22 -11.86 -5.69 -16.84
C LYS A 22 -10.83 -6.25 -15.85
N PRO A 23 -11.24 -6.95 -14.79
CA PRO A 23 -10.30 -7.57 -13.85
C PRO A 23 -9.27 -8.46 -14.55
N GLU A 24 -9.67 -9.21 -15.58
CA GLU A 24 -8.83 -10.14 -16.35
C GLU A 24 -7.68 -9.44 -17.06
N ASP A 25 -7.84 -8.18 -17.44
CA ASP A 25 -6.78 -7.38 -18.10
C ASP A 25 -5.60 -7.12 -17.14
N LEU A 26 -5.84 -7.19 -15.83
CA LEU A 26 -4.86 -6.93 -14.77
C LEU A 26 -4.24 -8.21 -14.19
N PHE A 27 -4.82 -9.37 -14.40
CA PHE A 27 -4.33 -10.66 -13.85
C PHE A 27 -2.88 -11.01 -14.19
N PRO A 28 -2.32 -10.60 -15.35
CA PRO A 28 -0.90 -10.85 -15.62
C PRO A 28 0.07 -10.11 -14.69
N ILE A 29 -0.40 -9.08 -13.98
CA ILE A 29 0.45 -8.18 -13.18
C ILE A 29 0.11 -8.26 -11.70
N PHE A 30 -1.17 -8.46 -11.35
CA PHE A 30 -1.66 -8.41 -9.98
C PHE A 30 -2.44 -9.68 -9.61
N ALA A 31 -2.48 -9.99 -8.32
CA ALA A 31 -3.31 -11.06 -7.79
C ALA A 31 -4.79 -10.82 -8.18
N LYS A 32 -5.48 -11.89 -8.56
CA LYS A 32 -6.83 -11.82 -9.16
C LYS A 32 -7.85 -11.16 -8.23
N GLU A 33 -7.79 -11.50 -6.94
CA GLU A 33 -8.72 -10.93 -5.98
C GLU A 33 -8.52 -9.41 -5.82
N LEU A 34 -7.27 -8.93 -5.88
CA LEU A 34 -6.99 -7.48 -5.87
C LEU A 34 -7.61 -6.78 -7.07
N CYS A 35 -7.52 -7.39 -8.25
CA CYS A 35 -8.11 -6.84 -9.47
C CYS A 35 -9.64 -6.76 -9.38
N ARG A 36 -10.27 -7.80 -8.82
CA ARG A 36 -11.72 -7.82 -8.60
C ARG A 36 -12.17 -6.75 -7.63
N GLN A 37 -11.46 -6.59 -6.51
CA GLN A 37 -11.79 -5.57 -5.51
C GLN A 37 -11.58 -4.15 -6.04
N GLU A 38 -10.50 -3.89 -6.77
CA GLU A 38 -10.20 -2.58 -7.35
C GLU A 38 -11.29 -2.09 -8.29
N LEU A 39 -11.84 -2.99 -9.11
CA LEU A 39 -12.87 -2.66 -10.09
C LEU A 39 -14.30 -2.87 -9.57
N ASN A 40 -14.46 -3.29 -8.32
CA ASN A 40 -15.77 -3.54 -7.72
C ASN A 40 -16.49 -2.23 -7.39
N GLN A 41 -17.64 -2.02 -8.00
CA GLN A 41 -18.50 -0.86 -7.79
C GLN A 41 -19.84 -1.20 -7.16
N THR A 42 -20.07 -2.46 -6.82
CA THR A 42 -21.37 -2.97 -6.34
C THR A 42 -21.38 -3.30 -4.86
N ASP A 43 -20.30 -3.85 -4.35
CA ASP A 43 -20.24 -4.30 -2.96
C ASP A 43 -19.86 -3.15 -2.02
N ALA A 44 -20.77 -2.83 -1.10
CA ALA A 44 -20.52 -1.82 -0.06
C ALA A 44 -19.51 -2.32 0.99
N TRP A 45 -19.49 -3.62 1.23
CA TRP A 45 -18.69 -4.28 2.27
C TRP A 45 -17.94 -5.46 1.66
N ILE A 46 -16.65 -5.51 1.94
CA ILE A 46 -15.78 -6.65 1.60
C ILE A 46 -15.20 -7.16 2.92
N GLU A 47 -15.32 -8.45 3.16
CA GLU A 47 -14.78 -9.05 4.37
C GLU A 47 -13.25 -9.01 4.36
N ILE A 48 -12.65 -8.56 5.46
CA ILE A 48 -11.21 -8.61 5.65
C ILE A 48 -10.85 -10.04 6.08
N PRO A 49 -9.97 -10.74 5.36
CA PRO A 49 -9.54 -12.09 5.73
C PRO A 49 -9.02 -12.17 7.15
N GLU A 50 -9.30 -13.28 7.84
CA GLU A 50 -8.95 -13.43 9.25
C GLU A 50 -7.45 -13.27 9.50
N ALA A 51 -6.60 -13.85 8.68
CA ALA A 51 -5.15 -13.72 8.79
C ALA A 51 -4.69 -12.24 8.72
N VAL A 52 -5.36 -11.40 7.92
CA VAL A 52 -5.09 -9.97 7.84
C VAL A 52 -5.63 -9.26 9.09
N ARG A 53 -6.82 -9.64 9.58
CA ARG A 53 -7.38 -9.10 10.83
C ARG A 53 -6.49 -9.37 12.04
N GLU A 54 -5.94 -10.57 12.14
CA GLU A 54 -4.99 -10.93 13.21
C GLU A 54 -3.76 -10.01 13.19
N MET A 55 -3.20 -9.74 12.00
CA MET A 55 -2.08 -8.81 11.88
C MET A 55 -2.47 -7.38 12.28
N TYR A 56 -3.69 -6.94 11.97
CA TYR A 56 -4.17 -5.62 12.38
C TYR A 56 -4.27 -5.45 13.90
N LYS A 57 -4.53 -6.49 14.67
CA LYS A 57 -4.60 -6.43 16.13
C LYS A 57 -3.30 -5.96 16.80
N TYR A 58 -2.15 -6.16 16.15
CA TYR A 58 -0.85 -5.75 16.70
C TYR A 58 -0.64 -4.23 16.73
N TYR A 59 -1.34 -3.44 15.90
CA TYR A 59 -1.10 -2.00 15.82
C TYR A 59 -2.35 -1.14 15.57
N ARG A 60 -3.48 -1.75 15.29
CA ARG A 60 -4.77 -1.06 15.13
C ARG A 60 -5.61 -1.25 16.40
N SER A 61 -6.43 -0.25 16.77
CA SER A 61 -6.68 1.00 16.02
C SER A 61 -5.60 2.02 16.36
N THR A 62 -5.14 2.74 15.31
CA THR A 62 -4.19 3.83 15.49
C THR A 62 -4.87 5.05 16.13
N PRO A 63 -4.14 5.89 16.91
CA PRO A 63 -4.74 7.01 17.63
C PRO A 63 -5.37 8.06 16.72
N LEU A 64 -6.51 8.59 17.11
CA LEU A 64 -7.08 9.83 16.59
C LEU A 64 -6.65 10.97 17.49
N VAL A 65 -5.88 11.92 16.98
CA VAL A 65 -5.26 12.99 17.77
C VAL A 65 -5.78 14.34 17.29
N ARG A 66 -6.18 15.20 18.24
CA ARG A 66 -6.58 16.57 17.92
C ARG A 66 -5.35 17.47 17.79
N ALA A 67 -5.32 18.25 16.73
CA ALA A 67 -4.19 19.12 16.35
C ALA A 67 -4.36 20.55 16.93
N TYR A 68 -4.39 20.69 18.25
CA TYR A 68 -4.61 21.98 18.92
C TYR A 68 -3.65 23.08 18.45
N GLY A 69 -2.37 22.78 18.30
CA GLY A 69 -1.38 23.74 17.81
C GLY A 69 -1.66 24.23 16.39
N LEU A 70 -2.18 23.36 15.52
CA LEU A 70 -2.57 23.73 14.17
C LEU A 70 -3.84 24.61 14.17
N GLU A 71 -4.83 24.25 14.99
CA GLU A 71 -6.05 25.07 15.16
C GLU A 71 -5.70 26.50 15.62
N GLN A 72 -4.82 26.62 16.59
CA GLN A 72 -4.35 27.90 17.11
C GLN A 72 -3.58 28.69 16.05
N ALA A 73 -2.64 28.05 15.34
CA ALA A 73 -1.85 28.70 14.31
C ALA A 73 -2.70 29.21 13.14
N LEU A 74 -3.79 28.53 12.81
CA LEU A 74 -4.75 28.93 11.77
C LEU A 74 -5.82 29.93 12.25
N GLY A 75 -5.95 30.16 13.56
CA GLY A 75 -7.00 30.99 14.12
C GLY A 75 -8.41 30.50 13.75
N THR A 76 -8.60 29.20 13.58
CA THR A 76 -9.86 28.60 13.11
C THR A 76 -10.71 28.09 14.26
N PRO A 77 -12.07 28.24 14.21
CA PRO A 77 -12.96 27.57 15.15
C PRO A 77 -13.14 26.07 14.84
N ALA A 78 -12.63 25.58 13.72
CA ALA A 78 -12.74 24.18 13.33
C ALA A 78 -11.90 23.27 14.24
N HIS A 79 -12.45 22.12 14.62
CA HIS A 79 -11.70 21.08 15.31
C HIS A 79 -10.98 20.20 14.29
N ILE A 80 -9.65 20.25 14.30
CA ILE A 80 -8.80 19.50 13.34
C ILE A 80 -8.24 18.25 14.02
N TYR A 81 -8.44 17.10 13.38
CA TYR A 81 -7.96 15.81 13.85
C TYR A 81 -7.09 15.15 12.79
N PHE A 82 -6.10 14.39 13.24
CA PHE A 82 -5.34 13.51 12.35
C PHE A 82 -5.26 12.10 12.92
N LYS A 83 -5.27 11.13 12.02
CA LYS A 83 -5.05 9.72 12.33
C LYS A 83 -3.55 9.48 12.40
N ASN A 84 -3.04 9.15 13.59
CA ASN A 84 -1.60 8.95 13.79
C ASN A 84 -1.18 7.54 13.34
N GLU A 85 -0.76 7.39 12.10
CA GLU A 85 -0.30 6.13 11.52
C GLU A 85 1.21 5.87 11.75
N SER A 86 1.92 6.78 12.45
CA SER A 86 3.34 6.60 12.77
C SER A 86 3.60 5.47 13.77
N VAL A 87 2.57 5.04 14.50
CA VAL A 87 2.62 3.95 15.47
C VAL A 87 2.59 2.56 14.83
N SER A 88 2.36 2.46 13.53
CA SER A 88 2.44 1.17 12.82
C SER A 88 3.88 0.64 12.78
N PRO A 89 4.10 -0.68 12.63
CA PRO A 89 5.45 -1.27 12.61
C PRO A 89 6.44 -0.65 11.62
N ILE A 90 5.93 -0.02 10.56
CA ILE A 90 6.76 0.63 9.54
C ILE A 90 6.59 2.17 9.51
N GLY A 91 5.86 2.73 10.49
CA GLY A 91 5.62 4.17 10.59
C GLY A 91 4.81 4.76 9.44
N SER A 92 3.86 4.00 8.87
CA SER A 92 3.05 4.43 7.72
C SER A 92 1.74 3.65 7.62
N HIS A 93 0.66 4.33 7.17
CA HIS A 93 -0.64 3.72 6.85
C HIS A 93 -0.57 2.69 5.72
N LYS A 94 0.46 2.70 4.91
CA LYS A 94 0.61 1.80 3.76
C LYS A 94 0.68 0.33 4.14
N LEU A 95 1.06 0.02 5.38
CA LEU A 95 1.03 -1.34 5.90
C LEU A 95 -0.38 -1.95 5.86
N ASN A 96 -1.42 -1.13 6.06
CA ASN A 96 -2.80 -1.60 6.01
C ASN A 96 -3.15 -2.26 4.67
N SER A 97 -2.74 -1.64 3.56
CA SER A 97 -2.97 -2.19 2.23
C SER A 97 -1.99 -3.31 1.88
N ALA A 98 -0.72 -3.16 2.27
CA ALA A 98 0.32 -4.12 1.93
C ALA A 98 0.06 -5.52 2.52
N LEU A 99 -0.47 -5.59 3.76
CA LEU A 99 -0.82 -6.87 4.39
C LEU A 99 -1.91 -7.61 3.60
N ALA A 100 -2.96 -6.92 3.19
CA ALA A 100 -4.03 -7.54 2.40
C ALA A 100 -3.51 -7.98 1.02
N GLN A 101 -2.70 -7.16 0.36
CA GLN A 101 -2.13 -7.50 -0.95
C GLN A 101 -1.19 -8.71 -0.87
N ALA A 102 -0.31 -8.76 0.11
CA ALA A 102 0.58 -9.90 0.30
C ALA A 102 -0.20 -11.19 0.65
N TYR A 103 -1.24 -11.08 1.46
CA TYR A 103 -2.14 -12.19 1.76
C TYR A 103 -2.75 -12.79 0.48
N TYR A 104 -3.36 -11.98 -0.36
CA TYR A 104 -3.97 -12.47 -1.60
C TYR A 104 -2.94 -13.04 -2.59
N CYS A 105 -1.74 -12.45 -2.66
CA CYS A 105 -0.66 -13.06 -3.44
C CYS A 105 -0.34 -14.47 -2.94
N LYS A 106 -0.21 -14.65 -1.62
CA LYS A 106 0.05 -15.97 -1.02
C LYS A 106 -1.06 -16.98 -1.32
N GLU A 107 -2.33 -16.58 -1.15
CA GLU A 107 -3.48 -17.46 -1.40
C GLU A 107 -3.55 -17.93 -2.87
N GLU A 108 -3.04 -17.14 -3.79
CA GLU A 108 -2.95 -17.49 -5.21
C GLU A 108 -1.66 -18.26 -5.59
N GLY A 109 -0.84 -18.63 -4.60
CA GLY A 109 0.41 -19.37 -4.82
C GLY A 109 1.55 -18.53 -5.41
N ILE A 110 1.43 -17.21 -5.38
CA ILE A 110 2.51 -16.29 -5.79
C ILE A 110 3.57 -16.32 -4.70
N THR A 111 4.82 -16.55 -5.07
CA THR A 111 5.96 -16.63 -4.14
C THR A 111 6.82 -15.38 -4.13
N ASN A 112 6.78 -14.62 -5.22
CA ASN A 112 7.62 -13.42 -5.40
C ASN A 112 6.77 -12.21 -5.77
N VAL A 113 6.99 -11.12 -5.06
CA VAL A 113 6.33 -9.83 -5.35
C VAL A 113 7.37 -8.78 -5.69
N THR A 114 7.01 -7.90 -6.63
CA THR A 114 7.90 -6.82 -7.09
C THR A 114 7.18 -5.49 -6.98
N THR A 115 7.89 -4.46 -6.54
CA THR A 115 7.33 -3.12 -6.48
C THR A 115 8.35 -2.03 -6.71
N GLU A 116 7.86 -0.87 -7.11
CA GLU A 116 8.58 0.40 -7.10
C GLU A 116 8.23 1.18 -5.84
N THR A 117 9.15 2.03 -5.38
CA THR A 117 8.93 2.95 -4.28
C THR A 117 9.79 4.21 -4.42
N GLY A 118 9.18 5.39 -4.31
CA GLY A 118 9.92 6.66 -4.29
C GLY A 118 10.69 6.83 -2.98
N ALA A 119 10.03 7.34 -1.95
CA ALA A 119 10.65 7.62 -0.64
C ALA A 119 10.87 6.38 0.26
N GLY A 120 10.49 5.18 -0.18
CA GLY A 120 10.70 3.92 0.54
C GLY A 120 9.56 3.49 1.47
N GLN A 121 8.49 4.25 1.62
CA GLN A 121 7.39 3.87 2.51
C GLN A 121 6.63 2.63 2.02
N TRP A 122 6.31 2.58 0.73
CA TRP A 122 5.62 1.44 0.14
C TRP A 122 6.53 0.20 0.12
N GLY A 123 7.79 0.36 -0.28
CA GLY A 123 8.77 -0.72 -0.22
C GLY A 123 8.90 -1.31 1.18
N ALA A 124 8.99 -0.48 2.22
CA ALA A 124 9.04 -0.95 3.60
C ALA A 124 7.75 -1.70 4.01
N ALA A 125 6.58 -1.20 3.60
CA ALA A 125 5.31 -1.83 3.89
C ALA A 125 5.18 -3.21 3.21
N LEU A 126 5.52 -3.29 1.92
CA LEU A 126 5.46 -4.55 1.18
C LEU A 126 6.50 -5.56 1.68
N SER A 127 7.73 -5.11 2.00
CA SER A 127 8.75 -5.98 2.57
C SER A 127 8.30 -6.60 3.90
N TYR A 128 7.71 -5.79 4.79
CA TYR A 128 7.15 -6.30 6.04
C TYR A 128 6.01 -7.31 5.79
N ALA A 129 5.06 -6.97 4.94
CA ALA A 129 3.94 -7.84 4.62
C ALA A 129 4.37 -9.14 3.92
N ALA A 130 5.35 -9.08 3.03
CA ALA A 130 5.95 -10.24 2.39
C ALA A 130 6.57 -11.18 3.42
N LYS A 131 7.30 -10.65 4.40
CA LYS A 131 7.84 -11.45 5.51
C LYS A 131 6.76 -12.15 6.31
N VAL A 132 5.68 -11.44 6.64
CA VAL A 132 4.56 -12.00 7.41
C VAL A 132 3.94 -13.20 6.70
N PHE A 133 3.77 -13.11 5.38
CA PHE A 133 3.12 -14.16 4.58
C PHE A 133 4.07 -15.11 3.87
N GLY A 134 5.38 -15.02 4.10
CA GLY A 134 6.37 -15.94 3.55
C GLY A 134 6.63 -15.75 2.06
N LEU A 135 6.55 -14.51 1.56
CA LEU A 135 6.86 -14.16 0.18
C LEU A 135 8.27 -13.57 0.07
N GLU A 136 8.89 -13.70 -1.09
CA GLU A 136 10.05 -12.93 -1.46
C GLU A 136 9.64 -11.57 -2.04
N ALA A 137 10.41 -10.51 -1.78
CA ALA A 137 10.11 -9.18 -2.28
C ALA A 137 11.31 -8.55 -2.98
N ALA A 138 11.09 -8.04 -4.19
CA ALA A 138 12.03 -7.20 -4.91
C ALA A 138 11.54 -5.74 -4.92
N VAL A 139 12.33 -4.83 -4.34
CA VAL A 139 11.97 -3.42 -4.23
C VAL A 139 12.92 -2.57 -5.06
N TYR A 140 12.35 -1.81 -6.00
CA TYR A 140 13.05 -0.83 -6.81
C TYR A 140 12.80 0.56 -6.23
N GLN A 141 13.86 1.24 -5.76
CA GLN A 141 13.74 2.55 -5.13
C GLN A 141 14.41 3.62 -5.98
N VAL A 142 13.79 4.81 -6.03
CA VAL A 142 14.37 5.99 -6.67
C VAL A 142 15.72 6.33 -6.03
N LYS A 143 16.79 6.41 -6.83
CA LYS A 143 18.19 6.54 -6.41
C LYS A 143 18.44 7.72 -5.45
N ILE A 144 17.89 8.89 -5.75
CA ILE A 144 18.03 10.07 -4.87
C ILE A 144 17.46 9.78 -3.48
N SER A 145 16.24 9.25 -3.41
CA SER A 145 15.59 8.91 -2.13
C SER A 145 16.29 7.77 -1.41
N TYR A 146 16.85 6.80 -2.13
CA TYR A 146 17.64 5.71 -1.58
C TYR A 146 18.86 6.25 -0.83
N ASN A 147 19.58 7.23 -1.39
CA ASN A 147 20.75 7.84 -0.78
C ASN A 147 20.38 8.77 0.40
N GLN A 148 19.30 9.54 0.26
CA GLN A 148 18.87 10.50 1.29
C GLN A 148 18.20 9.86 2.51
N LYS A 149 17.64 8.64 2.36
CA LYS A 149 16.87 7.97 3.42
C LYS A 149 17.38 6.55 3.71
N PRO A 150 18.62 6.41 4.18
CA PRO A 150 19.28 5.10 4.37
C PRO A 150 18.53 4.19 5.35
N TYR A 151 17.84 4.76 6.36
CA TYR A 151 17.08 3.99 7.34
C TYR A 151 15.92 3.18 6.73
N ARG A 152 15.32 3.65 5.63
CA ARG A 152 14.27 2.89 4.93
C ARG A 152 14.83 1.60 4.33
N ARG A 153 16.04 1.66 3.79
CA ARG A 153 16.75 0.46 3.32
C ARG A 153 16.97 -0.54 4.45
N SER A 154 17.43 -0.08 5.60
CA SER A 154 17.65 -0.95 6.76
C SER A 154 16.36 -1.64 7.21
N ILE A 155 15.24 -0.92 7.27
CA ILE A 155 13.92 -1.50 7.58
C ILE A 155 13.55 -2.60 6.58
N MET A 156 13.71 -2.35 5.27
CA MET A 156 13.42 -3.34 4.23
C MET A 156 14.30 -4.57 4.36
N GLN A 157 15.61 -4.39 4.54
CA GLN A 157 16.57 -5.49 4.70
C GLN A 157 16.33 -6.33 5.98
N THR A 158 15.89 -5.68 7.07
CA THR A 158 15.57 -6.40 8.31
C THR A 158 14.27 -7.19 8.16
N SER A 159 13.33 -6.69 7.38
CA SER A 159 12.02 -7.33 7.20
C SER A 159 12.08 -8.57 6.31
N VAL A 160 12.96 -8.60 5.30
CA VAL A 160 13.04 -9.71 4.33
C VAL A 160 14.48 -10.16 4.19
N SER A 161 14.73 -11.46 4.35
CA SER A 161 16.08 -12.05 4.23
C SER A 161 16.69 -11.89 2.83
N TYR A 162 15.89 -11.62 1.80
CA TYR A 162 16.28 -11.45 0.41
C TYR A 162 15.54 -10.29 -0.24
N THR A 163 15.81 -9.05 0.18
CA THR A 163 15.30 -7.88 -0.54
C THR A 163 16.36 -7.44 -1.55
N HIS A 164 16.07 -7.61 -2.82
CA HIS A 164 16.86 -6.98 -3.89
C HIS A 164 16.49 -5.49 -3.95
N LEU A 165 17.19 -4.68 -3.16
CA LEU A 165 17.11 -3.22 -3.29
C LEU A 165 17.91 -2.82 -4.51
N ARG A 166 17.24 -2.33 -5.54
CA ARG A 166 17.86 -1.71 -6.70
C ARG A 166 17.53 -0.23 -6.71
N ALA A 167 18.55 0.62 -6.72
CA ALA A 167 18.37 2.03 -6.99
C ALA A 167 18.05 2.20 -8.50
N HIS A 168 16.95 2.88 -8.81
CA HIS A 168 16.56 3.18 -10.17
C HIS A 168 16.94 4.62 -10.50
N GLU A 169 17.59 4.82 -11.63
CA GLU A 169 17.83 6.16 -12.15
C GLU A 169 16.52 6.70 -12.72
N THR A 170 16.21 7.95 -12.42
CA THR A 170 15.05 8.62 -13.01
C THR A 170 15.40 9.06 -14.42
N VAL A 171 14.40 9.12 -15.31
CA VAL A 171 14.53 9.56 -16.71
C VAL A 171 15.09 11.00 -16.85
N LEU A 172 15.23 11.71 -15.73
CA LEU A 172 15.79 13.07 -15.66
C LEU A 172 17.33 13.10 -15.56
N ASP A 173 17.98 11.92 -15.49
CA ASP A 173 19.45 11.80 -15.51
C ASP A 173 20.00 11.54 -16.93
N LEU A 174 19.18 11.76 -17.99
CA LEU A 174 19.56 11.69 -19.41
C LEU A 174 19.80 13.08 -19.98
#